data_b07793437bea355d66fa249183765512
#
_entry.id   b07793437bea355d66fa249183765512
#
_cell.length_a   1.000
_cell.length_b   1.000
_cell.length_c   1.000
_cell.angle_alpha   90.00
_cell.angle_beta   90.00
_cell.angle_gamma   90.00
#
_symmetry.space_group_name_H-M   'P 1'
#
loop_
_entity.id
_entity.type
_entity.pdbx_description
1 polymer ?
#
loop_
_entity_poly.entity_id
_entity_poly.type
_entity_poly.pdbx_seq_one_letter_code
_entity_poly.pdbx_strand_id
1 'polypeptide(L)'
;MATLNIFCAGAAQAVVTEIAAKFQRDSGNFVVPNFGAVGAMKARVVAGEPADVIVLTGALIDELIQQGLIVAGSRVDLGKVGTGVAVRAGTPLPDVADTRVLRGNLLAATRVLFPDPAVATAGKVVMSALDKMGIAGELKSRLHFFPNGYAAMNDLAQSTGLHEMGITQITEIVANKGVTLVGPLPPEVQSIAVYSAGLAARSAHPERAKELIRRLTGFNAQPLLSAAGFDVGR
;
A
#
# COMPACT_ATOMS: atom_id res chain seq x y z
N MET A 1 30.83 4.47 -0.54
CA MET A 1 29.51 4.27 -1.15
C MET A 1 28.85 3.08 -0.45
N ALA A 2 27.64 3.23 0.04
CA ALA A 2 26.86 2.16 0.66
C ALA A 2 25.73 1.72 -0.28
N THR A 3 25.32 0.44 -0.18
CA THR A 3 24.10 -0.06 -0.82
C THR A 3 23.07 -0.33 0.27
N LEU A 4 21.93 0.34 0.22
CA LEU A 4 20.83 0.21 1.18
C LEU A 4 19.71 -0.65 0.59
N ASN A 5 19.37 -1.74 1.25
CA ASN A 5 18.22 -2.58 0.91
C ASN A 5 16.97 -2.11 1.64
N ILE A 6 15.90 -1.84 0.90
CA ILE A 6 14.60 -1.50 1.47
C ILE A 6 13.62 -2.63 1.23
N PHE A 7 12.91 -3.07 2.27
CA PHE A 7 11.71 -3.90 2.14
C PHE A 7 10.49 -3.05 2.39
N CYS A 8 9.65 -2.89 1.38
CA CYS A 8 8.61 -1.89 1.37
C CYS A 8 7.26 -2.47 0.93
N ALA A 9 6.22 -2.15 1.68
CA ALA A 9 4.84 -2.39 1.29
C ALA A 9 4.49 -1.65 -0.01
N GLY A 10 3.68 -2.27 -0.88
CA GLY A 10 3.21 -1.68 -2.13
C GLY A 10 2.60 -0.29 -1.94
N ALA A 11 1.82 -0.09 -0.89
CA ALA A 11 1.20 1.22 -0.60
C ALA A 11 2.18 2.41 -0.51
N ALA A 12 3.46 2.18 -0.17
CA ALA A 12 4.47 3.23 -0.13
C ALA A 12 5.42 3.22 -1.35
N GLN A 13 5.20 2.33 -2.32
CA GLN A 13 6.12 2.12 -3.45
C GLN A 13 6.43 3.40 -4.23
N ALA A 14 5.42 4.17 -4.62
CA ALA A 14 5.60 5.39 -5.42
C ALA A 14 6.51 6.40 -4.69
N VAL A 15 6.21 6.68 -3.43
CA VAL A 15 6.98 7.63 -2.60
C VAL A 15 8.39 7.14 -2.34
N VAL A 16 8.55 5.85 -1.96
CA VAL A 16 9.88 5.27 -1.70
C VAL A 16 10.74 5.29 -2.95
N THR A 17 10.18 4.98 -4.12
CA THR A 17 10.92 5.03 -5.40
C THR A 17 11.46 6.43 -5.68
N GLU A 18 10.63 7.45 -5.55
CA GLU A 18 11.03 8.84 -5.85
C GLU A 18 12.06 9.36 -4.85
N ILE A 19 11.83 9.17 -3.54
CA ILE A 19 12.75 9.62 -2.50
C ILE A 19 14.07 8.85 -2.55
N ALA A 20 14.05 7.53 -2.81
CA ALA A 20 15.25 6.73 -2.99
C ALA A 20 16.10 7.24 -4.15
N ALA A 21 15.48 7.53 -5.31
CA ALA A 21 16.18 8.09 -6.46
C ALA A 21 16.81 9.46 -6.14
N LYS A 22 16.12 10.33 -5.40
CA LYS A 22 16.66 11.61 -4.93
C LYS A 22 17.82 11.40 -3.96
N PHE A 23 17.65 10.50 -2.99
CA PHE A 23 18.69 10.16 -2.02
C PHE A 23 19.96 9.64 -2.70
N GLN A 24 19.85 8.79 -3.72
CA GLN A 24 20.98 8.29 -4.50
C GLN A 24 21.74 9.43 -5.18
N ARG A 25 21.04 10.35 -5.85
CA ARG A 25 21.67 11.50 -6.52
C ARG A 25 22.41 12.41 -5.55
N ASP A 26 21.82 12.69 -4.38
CA ASP A 26 22.35 13.65 -3.42
C ASP A 26 23.51 13.09 -2.59
N SER A 27 23.47 11.77 -2.28
CA SER A 27 24.42 11.15 -1.33
C SER A 27 25.48 10.25 -1.97
N GLY A 28 25.32 9.90 -3.25
CA GLY A 28 26.16 8.93 -3.93
C GLY A 28 26.02 7.49 -3.43
N ASN A 29 25.05 7.20 -2.54
CA ASN A 29 24.77 5.84 -2.10
C ASN A 29 23.73 5.17 -3.01
N PHE A 30 23.81 3.86 -3.16
CA PHE A 30 22.81 3.09 -3.89
C PHE A 30 21.64 2.69 -2.97
N VAL A 31 20.43 2.64 -3.52
CA VAL A 31 19.26 2.14 -2.83
C VAL A 31 18.61 1.06 -3.69
N VAL A 32 18.37 -0.09 -3.10
CA VAL A 32 17.73 -1.24 -3.75
C VAL A 32 16.38 -1.49 -3.07
N PRO A 33 15.28 -0.91 -3.59
CA PRO A 33 13.97 -1.14 -3.02
C PRO A 33 13.39 -2.47 -3.52
N ASN A 34 12.81 -3.21 -2.58
CA ASN A 34 12.04 -4.42 -2.84
C ASN A 34 10.60 -4.16 -2.40
N PHE A 35 9.65 -4.35 -3.32
CA PHE A 35 8.24 -4.04 -3.10
C PHE A 35 7.38 -5.30 -3.10
N GLY A 36 6.31 -5.29 -2.30
CA GLY A 36 5.36 -6.40 -2.28
C GLY A 36 4.25 -6.21 -1.26
N ALA A 37 3.40 -7.22 -1.10
CA ALA A 37 2.41 -7.25 -0.04
C ALA A 37 3.08 -7.20 1.33
N VAL A 38 2.46 -6.52 2.29
CA VAL A 38 3.03 -6.33 3.65
C VAL A 38 3.43 -7.65 4.31
N GLY A 39 2.62 -8.71 4.17
CA GLY A 39 2.90 -10.03 4.72
C GLY A 39 4.13 -10.69 4.07
N ALA A 40 4.29 -10.56 2.75
CA ALA A 40 5.45 -11.09 2.03
C ALA A 40 6.74 -10.38 2.45
N MET A 41 6.70 -9.05 2.54
CA MET A 41 7.86 -8.27 3.00
C MET A 41 8.23 -8.58 4.44
N LYS A 42 7.24 -8.71 5.35
CA LYS A 42 7.48 -9.17 6.72
C LYS A 42 8.14 -10.54 6.76
N ALA A 43 7.65 -11.50 5.97
CA ALA A 43 8.21 -12.86 5.94
C ALA A 43 9.70 -12.85 5.55
N ARG A 44 10.12 -12.02 4.60
CA ARG A 44 11.52 -11.84 4.21
C ARG A 44 12.38 -11.27 5.35
N VAL A 45 11.85 -10.29 6.10
CA VAL A 45 12.53 -9.74 7.29
C VAL A 45 12.72 -10.83 8.35
N VAL A 46 11.67 -11.61 8.63
CA VAL A 46 11.71 -12.71 9.62
C VAL A 46 12.65 -13.83 9.17
N ALA A 47 12.74 -14.11 7.86
CA ALA A 47 13.69 -15.05 7.29
C ALA A 47 15.16 -14.57 7.37
N GLY A 48 15.40 -13.32 7.81
CA GLY A 48 16.75 -12.78 8.00
C GLY A 48 17.40 -12.30 6.69
N GLU A 49 16.61 -12.03 5.63
CA GLU A 49 17.16 -11.43 4.42
C GLU A 49 17.74 -10.05 4.75
N PRO A 50 18.89 -9.68 4.15
CA PRO A 50 19.54 -8.40 4.42
C PRO A 50 18.63 -7.21 4.08
N ALA A 51 18.37 -6.37 5.07
CA ALA A 51 17.60 -5.14 4.93
C ALA A 51 18.21 -4.03 5.79
N ASP A 52 18.08 -2.78 5.34
CA ASP A 52 18.51 -1.60 6.08
C ASP A 52 17.31 -0.77 6.54
N VAL A 53 16.31 -0.59 5.67
CA VAL A 53 15.07 0.13 5.97
C VAL A 53 13.88 -0.78 5.68
N ILE A 54 12.93 -0.79 6.60
CA ILE A 54 11.70 -1.57 6.48
C ILE A 54 10.52 -0.60 6.53
N VAL A 55 9.65 -0.65 5.51
CA VAL A 55 8.47 0.22 5.38
C VAL A 55 7.23 -0.66 5.29
N LEU A 56 6.51 -0.80 6.39
CA LEU A 56 5.31 -1.63 6.53
C LEU A 56 4.20 -0.88 7.28
N THR A 57 3.10 -1.56 7.61
CA THR A 57 2.12 -0.98 8.53
C THR A 57 2.72 -0.82 9.91
N GLY A 58 2.32 0.24 10.64
CA GLY A 58 2.84 0.52 11.97
C GLY A 58 2.74 -0.65 12.95
N ALA A 59 1.61 -1.39 12.91
CA ALA A 59 1.43 -2.58 13.73
C ALA A 59 2.48 -3.68 13.44
N LEU A 60 2.84 -3.88 12.17
CA LEU A 60 3.89 -4.85 11.80
C LEU A 60 5.29 -4.35 12.15
N ILE A 61 5.55 -3.05 12.06
CA ILE A 61 6.81 -2.46 12.55
C ILE A 61 6.93 -2.69 14.05
N ASP A 62 5.87 -2.46 14.84
CA ASP A 62 5.88 -2.69 16.29
C ASP A 62 6.10 -4.16 16.63
N GLU A 63 5.46 -5.07 15.90
CA GLU A 63 5.68 -6.51 16.07
C GLU A 63 7.14 -6.90 15.77
N LEU A 64 7.74 -6.36 14.71
CA LEU A 64 9.14 -6.63 14.36
C LEU A 64 10.13 -5.99 15.38
N ILE A 65 9.76 -4.86 16.00
CA ILE A 65 10.52 -4.29 17.12
C ILE A 65 10.51 -5.24 18.32
N GLN A 66 9.33 -5.79 18.67
CA GLN A 66 9.21 -6.76 19.77
C GLN A 66 10.03 -8.04 19.52
N GLN A 67 10.17 -8.44 18.26
CA GLN A 67 11.01 -9.56 17.86
C GLN A 67 12.51 -9.22 17.77
N GLY A 68 12.91 -7.97 18.02
CA GLY A 68 14.30 -7.52 17.91
C GLY A 68 14.83 -7.43 16.48
N LEU A 69 13.95 -7.43 15.48
CA LEU A 69 14.32 -7.35 14.05
C LEU A 69 14.38 -5.91 13.53
N ILE A 70 13.73 -4.97 14.23
CA ILE A 70 13.81 -3.53 14.00
C ILE A 70 14.30 -2.86 15.29
N VAL A 71 15.15 -1.86 15.15
CA VAL A 71 15.71 -1.09 16.28
C VAL A 71 14.59 -0.37 17.03
N ALA A 72 14.49 -0.57 18.33
CA ALA A 72 13.54 0.12 19.19
C ALA A 72 13.72 1.64 19.11
N GLY A 73 12.62 2.39 19.02
CA GLY A 73 12.63 3.84 18.88
C GLY A 73 12.98 4.36 17.49
N SER A 74 13.22 3.48 16.50
CA SER A 74 13.50 3.90 15.11
C SER A 74 12.25 4.05 14.24
N ARG A 75 11.07 3.64 14.72
CA ARG A 75 9.82 3.79 13.99
C ARG A 75 9.47 5.26 13.78
N VAL A 76 9.18 5.62 12.53
CA VAL A 76 8.63 6.93 12.15
C VAL A 76 7.49 6.72 11.17
N ASP A 77 6.36 7.37 11.36
CA ASP A 77 5.19 7.22 10.51
C ASP A 77 5.33 8.05 9.24
N LEU A 78 4.95 7.47 8.09
CA LEU A 78 4.82 8.17 6.81
C LEU A 78 3.46 8.88 6.73
N GLY A 79 2.41 8.24 7.20
CA GLY A 79 1.04 8.73 7.16
C GLY A 79 0.02 7.60 7.14
N LYS A 80 -1.26 7.98 7.07
CA LYS A 80 -2.38 7.06 7.02
C LYS A 80 -2.81 6.82 5.57
N VAL A 81 -3.25 5.61 5.28
CA VAL A 81 -3.80 5.24 3.97
C VAL A 81 -5.11 4.50 4.17
N GLY A 82 -6.16 4.96 3.50
CA GLY A 82 -7.45 4.28 3.42
C GLY A 82 -7.52 3.33 2.24
N THR A 83 -8.54 2.48 2.25
CA THR A 83 -8.92 1.65 1.10
C THR A 83 -9.86 2.44 0.20
N GLY A 84 -9.67 2.36 -1.11
CA GLY A 84 -10.48 3.06 -2.09
C GLY A 84 -10.99 2.15 -3.20
N VAL A 85 -11.94 2.69 -3.95
CA VAL A 85 -12.52 2.06 -5.14
C VAL A 85 -11.97 2.75 -6.39
N ALA A 86 -11.63 1.96 -7.37
CA ALA A 86 -11.14 2.41 -8.67
C ALA A 86 -11.95 1.82 -9.82
N VAL A 87 -11.98 2.54 -10.93
CA VAL A 87 -12.42 2.06 -12.24
C VAL A 87 -11.33 2.35 -13.27
N ARG A 88 -11.41 1.71 -14.43
CA ARG A 88 -10.51 2.03 -15.55
C ARG A 88 -10.64 3.51 -15.94
N ALA A 89 -9.54 4.15 -16.22
CA ALA A 89 -9.54 5.56 -16.65
C ALA A 89 -10.43 5.77 -17.90
N GLY A 90 -11.19 6.86 -17.88
CA GLY A 90 -12.11 7.21 -18.97
C GLY A 90 -13.47 6.49 -18.92
N THR A 91 -13.74 5.62 -17.92
CA THR A 91 -15.08 5.05 -17.71
C THR A 91 -15.90 5.92 -16.76
N PRO A 92 -17.24 5.85 -16.80
CA PRO A 92 -18.10 6.57 -15.86
C PRO A 92 -17.78 6.20 -14.42
N LEU A 93 -17.78 7.20 -13.53
CA LEU A 93 -17.53 7.01 -12.10
C LEU A 93 -18.84 6.59 -11.41
N PRO A 94 -18.90 5.38 -10.79
CA PRO A 94 -20.03 5.01 -9.96
C PRO A 94 -20.02 5.82 -8.67
N ASP A 95 -21.18 6.03 -8.06
CA ASP A 95 -21.26 6.58 -6.71
C ASP A 95 -20.86 5.52 -5.69
N VAL A 96 -20.00 5.89 -4.74
CA VAL A 96 -19.50 5.02 -3.67
C VAL A 96 -19.60 5.69 -2.30
N ALA A 97 -20.38 6.77 -2.19
CA ALA A 97 -20.42 7.62 -0.99
C ALA A 97 -21.03 6.92 0.23
N ASP A 98 -21.96 6.01 0.04
CA ASP A 98 -22.55 5.22 1.11
C ASP A 98 -22.49 3.71 0.84
N THR A 99 -22.60 2.94 1.92
CA THR A 99 -22.48 1.46 1.88
C THR A 99 -23.55 0.80 1.01
N ARG A 100 -24.78 1.35 0.97
CA ARG A 100 -25.89 0.79 0.19
C ARG A 100 -25.65 1.00 -1.31
N VAL A 101 -25.20 2.19 -1.70
CA VAL A 101 -24.93 2.52 -3.10
C VAL A 101 -23.71 1.74 -3.59
N LEU A 102 -22.63 1.70 -2.80
CA LEU A 102 -21.45 0.88 -3.11
C LEU A 102 -21.82 -0.60 -3.27
N ARG A 103 -22.65 -1.15 -2.37
CA ARG A 103 -23.15 -2.53 -2.44
C ARG A 103 -23.85 -2.78 -3.78
N GLY A 104 -24.74 -1.89 -4.20
CA GLY A 104 -25.47 -2.00 -5.48
C GLY A 104 -24.51 -2.01 -6.67
N ASN A 105 -23.54 -1.10 -6.70
CA ASN A 105 -22.54 -1.01 -7.77
C ASN A 105 -21.64 -2.25 -7.82
N LEU A 106 -21.20 -2.79 -6.68
CA LEU A 106 -20.42 -4.02 -6.63
C LEU A 106 -21.23 -5.23 -7.13
N LEU A 107 -22.50 -5.33 -6.78
CA LEU A 107 -23.37 -6.40 -7.28
C LEU A 107 -23.64 -6.29 -8.80
N ALA A 108 -23.59 -5.09 -9.38
CA ALA A 108 -23.68 -4.87 -10.80
C ALA A 108 -22.33 -5.05 -11.53
N ALA A 109 -21.21 -5.07 -10.80
CA ALA A 109 -19.89 -5.24 -11.39
C ALA A 109 -19.72 -6.63 -12.03
N THR A 110 -19.10 -6.67 -13.20
CA THR A 110 -18.76 -7.93 -13.90
C THR A 110 -17.53 -8.59 -13.30
N ARG A 111 -16.58 -7.78 -12.79
CA ARG A 111 -15.38 -8.22 -12.07
C ARG A 111 -15.08 -7.28 -10.91
N VAL A 112 -14.65 -7.83 -9.78
CA VAL A 112 -14.11 -7.07 -8.63
C VAL A 112 -12.68 -7.52 -8.40
N LEU A 113 -11.72 -6.61 -8.62
CA LEU A 113 -10.28 -6.89 -8.62
C LEU A 113 -9.65 -6.32 -7.36
N PHE A 114 -8.91 -7.15 -6.62
CA PHE A 114 -8.22 -6.72 -5.40
C PHE A 114 -7.09 -7.66 -4.99
N PRO A 115 -6.21 -7.27 -4.05
CA PRO A 115 -5.14 -8.12 -3.55
C PRO A 115 -5.66 -9.41 -2.92
N ASP A 116 -4.96 -10.52 -3.11
CA ASP A 116 -5.32 -11.82 -2.54
C ASP A 116 -5.37 -11.74 -0.99
N PRO A 117 -6.52 -12.04 -0.36
CA PRO A 117 -6.66 -12.01 1.09
C PRO A 117 -5.79 -13.06 1.82
N ALA A 118 -5.33 -14.10 1.12
CA ALA A 118 -4.44 -15.09 1.72
C ALA A 118 -3.05 -14.52 2.04
N VAL A 119 -2.57 -13.54 1.24
CA VAL A 119 -1.20 -13.02 1.33
C VAL A 119 -1.11 -11.50 1.58
N ALA A 120 -2.22 -10.76 1.38
CA ALA A 120 -2.24 -9.31 1.49
C ALA A 120 -3.23 -8.81 2.54
N THR A 121 -2.77 -7.92 3.44
CA THR A 121 -3.66 -7.28 4.42
C THR A 121 -4.76 -6.45 3.74
N ALA A 122 -4.45 -5.75 2.64
CA ALA A 122 -5.45 -5.01 1.87
C ALA A 122 -6.55 -5.94 1.34
N GLY A 123 -6.21 -7.15 0.88
CA GLY A 123 -7.19 -8.14 0.46
C GLY A 123 -8.11 -8.61 1.61
N LYS A 124 -7.56 -8.81 2.81
CA LYS A 124 -8.36 -9.13 4.00
C LYS A 124 -9.34 -8.01 4.35
N VAL A 125 -8.91 -6.76 4.22
CA VAL A 125 -9.77 -5.58 4.44
C VAL A 125 -10.92 -5.56 3.44
N VAL A 126 -10.65 -5.80 2.15
CA VAL A 126 -11.69 -5.86 1.11
C VAL A 126 -12.68 -7.00 1.39
N MET A 127 -12.21 -8.21 1.68
CA MET A 127 -13.10 -9.33 2.02
C MET A 127 -13.95 -9.00 3.24
N SER A 128 -13.38 -8.42 4.30
CA SER A 128 -14.15 -7.99 5.48
C SER A 128 -15.21 -6.94 5.13
N ALA A 129 -14.93 -6.02 4.21
CA ALA A 129 -15.92 -5.05 3.74
C ALA A 129 -17.06 -5.73 2.97
N LEU A 130 -16.75 -6.69 2.08
CA LEU A 130 -17.75 -7.48 1.35
C LEU A 130 -18.63 -8.33 2.28
N ASP A 131 -18.02 -8.92 3.32
CA ASP A 131 -18.74 -9.69 4.35
C ASP A 131 -19.68 -8.80 5.16
N LYS A 132 -19.22 -7.63 5.60
CA LYS A 132 -20.05 -6.63 6.32
C LYS A 132 -21.23 -6.15 5.46
N MET A 133 -21.05 -6.02 4.16
CA MET A 133 -22.11 -5.68 3.21
C MET A 133 -23.02 -6.87 2.85
N GLY A 134 -22.69 -8.09 3.29
CA GLY A 134 -23.44 -9.32 3.02
C GLY A 134 -23.44 -9.76 1.56
N ILE A 135 -22.37 -9.44 0.79
CA ILE A 135 -22.32 -9.74 -0.66
C ILE A 135 -21.14 -10.63 -1.08
N ALA A 136 -20.28 -11.03 -0.17
CA ALA A 136 -19.11 -11.85 -0.52
C ALA A 136 -19.51 -13.16 -1.23
N GLY A 137 -20.59 -13.81 -0.77
CA GLY A 137 -21.11 -15.03 -1.39
C GLY A 137 -21.65 -14.82 -2.80
N GLU A 138 -22.42 -13.75 -3.03
CA GLU A 138 -23.00 -13.41 -4.34
C GLU A 138 -21.92 -13.02 -5.38
N LEU A 139 -20.82 -12.43 -4.92
CA LEU A 139 -19.71 -12.00 -5.76
C LEU A 139 -18.69 -13.10 -6.05
N LYS A 140 -18.73 -14.24 -5.39
CA LYS A 140 -17.67 -15.25 -5.36
C LYS A 140 -17.08 -15.58 -6.75
N SER A 141 -17.90 -15.75 -7.77
CA SER A 141 -17.47 -16.05 -9.14
C SER A 141 -16.90 -14.84 -9.91
N ARG A 142 -17.04 -13.63 -9.35
CA ARG A 142 -16.60 -12.37 -9.94
C ARG A 142 -15.43 -11.72 -9.20
N LEU A 143 -14.97 -12.34 -8.09
CA LEU A 143 -13.81 -11.88 -7.35
C LEU A 143 -12.53 -12.35 -8.05
N HIS A 144 -11.63 -11.43 -8.33
CA HIS A 144 -10.33 -11.68 -8.95
C HIS A 144 -9.21 -11.23 -8.02
N PHE A 145 -8.36 -12.17 -7.64
CA PHE A 145 -7.27 -11.98 -6.69
C PHE A 145 -5.94 -11.77 -7.37
N PHE A 146 -5.15 -10.83 -6.83
CA PHE A 146 -3.84 -10.46 -7.35
C PHE A 146 -2.77 -10.47 -6.24
N PRO A 147 -1.49 -10.63 -6.57
CA PRO A 147 -0.42 -10.65 -5.56
C PRO A 147 -0.34 -9.39 -4.69
N ASN A 148 -0.76 -8.25 -5.23
CA ASN A 148 -0.78 -6.93 -4.57
C ASN A 148 -1.71 -5.97 -5.31
N GLY A 149 -1.93 -4.76 -4.75
CA GLY A 149 -2.81 -3.77 -5.34
C GLY A 149 -2.32 -3.20 -6.67
N TYR A 150 -1.01 -3.05 -6.86
CA TYR A 150 -0.46 -2.63 -8.15
C TYR A 150 -0.81 -3.61 -9.27
N ALA A 151 -0.68 -4.92 -9.03
CA ALA A 151 -1.05 -5.94 -10.00
C ALA A 151 -2.55 -5.90 -10.32
N ALA A 152 -3.40 -5.73 -9.31
CA ALA A 152 -4.84 -5.58 -9.50
C ALA A 152 -5.18 -4.33 -10.34
N MET A 153 -4.56 -3.18 -10.04
CA MET A 153 -4.79 -1.94 -10.78
C MET A 153 -4.22 -1.98 -12.20
N ASN A 154 -3.11 -2.68 -12.44
CA ASN A 154 -2.58 -2.88 -13.77
C ASN A 154 -3.50 -3.74 -14.63
N ASP A 155 -4.08 -4.81 -14.09
CA ASP A 155 -5.07 -5.62 -14.81
C ASP A 155 -6.31 -4.79 -15.15
N LEU A 156 -6.86 -4.05 -14.17
CA LEU A 156 -8.00 -3.16 -14.39
C LEU A 156 -7.70 -2.09 -15.47
N ALA A 157 -6.51 -1.50 -15.45
CA ALA A 157 -6.10 -0.48 -16.42
C ALA A 157 -6.05 -1.00 -17.87
N GLN A 158 -5.70 -2.27 -18.05
CA GLN A 158 -5.56 -2.93 -19.36
C GLN A 158 -6.85 -3.64 -19.81
N SER A 159 -7.83 -3.76 -18.92
CA SER A 159 -9.07 -4.44 -19.22
C SER A 159 -9.90 -3.68 -20.26
N THR A 160 -10.58 -4.42 -21.11
CA THR A 160 -11.61 -3.92 -22.04
C THR A 160 -13.03 -4.22 -21.55
N GLY A 161 -13.16 -4.85 -20.38
CA GLY A 161 -14.45 -5.20 -19.77
C GLY A 161 -15.26 -3.95 -19.37
N LEU A 162 -16.56 -4.13 -19.29
CA LEU A 162 -17.49 -3.10 -18.81
C LEU A 162 -17.85 -3.37 -17.34
N HIS A 163 -18.08 -2.30 -16.59
CA HIS A 163 -18.51 -2.37 -15.18
C HIS A 163 -17.56 -3.18 -14.26
N GLU A 164 -16.25 -3.03 -14.46
CA GLU A 164 -15.25 -3.61 -13.59
C GLU A 164 -14.81 -2.62 -12.52
N MET A 165 -14.59 -3.12 -11.31
CA MET A 165 -14.19 -2.30 -10.16
C MET A 165 -12.97 -2.88 -9.48
N GLY A 166 -12.00 -2.02 -9.16
CA GLY A 166 -10.83 -2.38 -8.38
C GLY A 166 -10.93 -1.83 -6.96
N ILE A 167 -10.48 -2.58 -5.95
CA ILE A 167 -10.48 -2.13 -4.56
C ILE A 167 -9.12 -2.44 -3.94
N THR A 168 -8.39 -1.40 -3.51
CA THR A 168 -7.10 -1.56 -2.83
C THR A 168 -6.76 -0.29 -2.05
N GLN A 169 -5.53 -0.17 -1.55
CA GLN A 169 -5.03 1.05 -0.90
C GLN A 169 -5.09 2.23 -1.88
N ILE A 170 -5.58 3.39 -1.41
CA ILE A 170 -5.72 4.61 -2.25
C ILE A 170 -4.39 4.96 -2.93
N THR A 171 -3.27 4.79 -2.25
CA THR A 171 -1.94 5.07 -2.79
C THR A 171 -1.56 4.20 -3.99
N GLU A 172 -2.01 2.95 -4.04
CA GLU A 172 -1.78 2.03 -5.16
C GLU A 172 -2.67 2.38 -6.35
N ILE A 173 -3.87 2.92 -6.10
CA ILE A 173 -4.77 3.44 -7.13
C ILE A 173 -4.19 4.71 -7.75
N VAL A 174 -3.85 5.70 -6.93
CA VAL A 174 -3.34 7.01 -7.38
C VAL A 174 -2.05 6.88 -8.18
N ALA A 175 -1.22 5.88 -7.85
CA ALA A 175 0.04 5.62 -8.56
C ALA A 175 -0.16 5.07 -9.98
N ASN A 176 -1.34 4.55 -10.32
CA ASN A 176 -1.62 3.98 -11.64
C ASN A 176 -2.47 4.91 -12.49
N LYS A 177 -1.88 5.50 -13.53
CA LYS A 177 -2.57 6.45 -14.43
C LYS A 177 -3.61 5.81 -15.35
N GLY A 178 -3.64 4.49 -15.47
CA GLY A 178 -4.63 3.75 -16.26
C GLY A 178 -5.95 3.49 -15.53
N VAL A 179 -6.02 3.87 -14.24
CA VAL A 179 -7.24 3.80 -13.43
C VAL A 179 -7.58 5.17 -12.83
N THR A 180 -8.83 5.34 -12.44
CA THR A 180 -9.31 6.55 -11.75
C THR A 180 -9.82 6.14 -10.37
N LEU A 181 -9.33 6.82 -9.32
CA LEU A 181 -9.87 6.71 -7.98
C LEU A 181 -11.29 7.30 -7.98
N VAL A 182 -12.28 6.47 -7.68
CA VAL A 182 -13.68 6.88 -7.53
C VAL A 182 -13.88 7.58 -6.19
N GLY A 183 -13.39 6.97 -5.11
CA GLY A 183 -13.45 7.49 -3.76
C GLY A 183 -12.97 6.46 -2.74
N PRO A 184 -12.87 6.87 -1.46
CA PRO A 184 -12.63 5.94 -0.36
C PRO A 184 -13.83 5.01 -0.17
N LEU A 185 -13.60 3.86 0.49
CA LEU A 185 -14.72 3.06 1.02
C LEU A 185 -15.53 3.90 2.03
N PRO A 186 -16.87 3.68 2.11
CA PRO A 186 -17.68 4.31 3.13
C PRO A 186 -17.18 4.02 4.56
N PRO A 187 -17.38 4.95 5.52
CA PRO A 187 -16.82 4.84 6.88
C PRO A 187 -17.13 3.50 7.59
N GLU A 188 -18.32 2.93 7.37
CA GLU A 188 -18.78 1.70 8.03
C GLU A 188 -17.97 0.46 7.62
N VAL A 189 -17.38 0.51 6.42
CA VAL A 189 -16.60 -0.60 5.84
C VAL A 189 -15.15 -0.20 5.56
N GLN A 190 -14.76 1.04 5.88
CA GLN A 190 -13.40 1.56 5.70
C GLN A 190 -12.42 0.89 6.68
N SER A 191 -11.18 0.77 6.23
CA SER A 191 -10.05 0.46 7.08
C SER A 191 -8.89 1.38 6.73
N ILE A 192 -8.36 2.05 7.75
CA ILE A 192 -7.24 2.98 7.61
C ILE A 192 -6.02 2.34 8.26
N ALA A 193 -4.92 2.26 7.53
CA ALA A 193 -3.65 1.77 8.04
C ALA A 193 -2.63 2.92 8.13
N VAL A 194 -1.88 2.98 9.23
CA VAL A 194 -0.68 3.82 9.33
C VAL A 194 0.47 3.05 8.70
N TYR A 195 1.21 3.65 7.78
CA TYR A 195 2.46 3.11 7.26
C TYR A 195 3.64 3.80 7.93
N SER A 196 4.63 3.01 8.32
CA SER A 196 5.78 3.46 9.11
C SER A 196 7.07 2.91 8.53
N ALA A 197 8.15 3.66 8.66
CA ALA A 197 9.51 3.20 8.40
C ALA A 197 10.20 2.82 9.71
N GLY A 198 11.10 1.83 9.64
CA GLY A 198 11.94 1.42 10.76
C GLY A 198 13.33 1.01 10.29
N LEU A 199 14.33 1.18 11.17
CA LEU A 199 15.71 0.74 10.96
C LEU A 199 15.83 -0.75 11.25
N ALA A 200 16.29 -1.54 10.27
CA ALA A 200 16.58 -2.95 10.52
C ALA A 200 17.69 -3.13 11.57
N ALA A 201 17.49 -4.04 12.52
CA ALA A 201 18.44 -4.26 13.63
C ALA A 201 19.82 -4.77 13.15
N ARG A 202 19.85 -5.44 11.98
CA ARG A 202 21.08 -5.95 11.36
C ARG A 202 21.54 -5.13 10.16
N SER A 203 21.13 -3.85 10.06
CA SER A 203 21.58 -2.97 8.98
C SER A 203 23.11 -2.87 8.95
N ALA A 204 23.68 -3.08 7.76
CA ALA A 204 25.13 -2.88 7.54
C ALA A 204 25.51 -1.40 7.52
N HIS A 205 24.54 -0.51 7.32
CA HIS A 205 24.74 0.94 7.14
C HIS A 205 23.75 1.78 7.95
N PRO A 206 23.72 1.63 9.32
CA PRO A 206 22.65 2.19 10.14
C PRO A 206 22.50 3.72 10.04
N GLU A 207 23.62 4.46 9.94
CA GLU A 207 23.53 5.93 9.84
C GLU A 207 22.97 6.39 8.50
N ARG A 208 23.29 5.71 7.39
CA ARG A 208 22.73 5.99 6.07
C ARG A 208 21.25 5.59 6.00
N ALA A 209 20.88 4.48 6.63
CA ALA A 209 19.49 4.05 6.75
C ALA A 209 18.65 5.07 7.55
N LYS A 210 19.16 5.57 8.67
CA LYS A 210 18.52 6.65 9.45
C LYS A 210 18.35 7.93 8.62
N GLU A 211 19.34 8.31 7.82
CA GLU A 211 19.25 9.47 6.93
C GLU A 211 18.13 9.27 5.89
N LEU A 212 18.06 8.09 5.28
CA LEU A 212 17.00 7.76 4.33
C LEU A 212 15.62 7.77 4.99
N ILE A 213 15.46 7.22 6.20
CA ILE A 213 14.21 7.27 6.97
C ILE A 213 13.79 8.73 7.20
N ARG A 214 14.72 9.61 7.63
CA ARG A 214 14.41 11.05 7.79
C ARG A 214 13.94 11.70 6.50
N ARG A 215 14.46 11.29 5.34
CA ARG A 215 13.99 11.81 4.04
C ARG A 215 12.62 11.28 3.66
N LEU A 216 12.30 10.05 4.03
CA LEU A 216 10.98 9.44 3.77
C LEU A 216 9.85 10.04 4.61
N THR A 217 10.17 10.54 5.80
CA THR A 217 9.18 10.94 6.82
C THR A 217 9.26 12.42 7.21
N GLY A 218 10.28 13.13 6.73
CA GLY A 218 10.50 14.53 7.08
C GLY A 218 9.54 15.48 6.38
N PHE A 219 9.52 16.73 6.83
CA PHE A 219 8.65 17.79 6.30
C PHE A 219 8.69 17.90 4.77
N ASN A 220 9.86 17.77 4.17
CA ASN A 220 10.05 17.85 2.71
C ASN A 220 9.41 16.68 1.95
N ALA A 221 9.06 15.57 2.62
CA ALA A 221 8.36 14.45 2.01
C ALA A 221 6.83 14.63 2.03
N GLN A 222 6.29 15.49 2.89
CA GLN A 222 4.85 15.64 3.08
C GLN A 222 4.08 15.97 1.78
N PRO A 223 4.55 16.91 0.92
CA PRO A 223 3.84 17.19 -0.33
C PRO A 223 3.78 15.95 -1.25
N LEU A 224 4.85 15.17 -1.30
CA LEU A 224 4.90 13.95 -2.11
C LEU A 224 4.02 12.85 -1.51
N LEU A 225 4.05 12.66 -0.19
CA LEU A 225 3.19 11.72 0.52
C LEU A 225 1.71 12.07 0.28
N SER A 226 1.32 13.34 0.45
CA SER A 226 -0.06 13.79 0.19
C SER A 226 -0.48 13.58 -1.26
N ALA A 227 0.37 13.93 -2.22
CA ALA A 227 0.12 13.71 -3.64
C ALA A 227 -0.02 12.22 -4.00
N ALA A 228 0.69 11.34 -3.28
CA ALA A 228 0.58 9.90 -3.42
C ALA A 228 -0.65 9.29 -2.71
N GLY A 229 -1.46 10.09 -2.03
CA GLY A 229 -2.69 9.62 -1.36
C GLY A 229 -2.53 9.24 0.12
N PHE A 230 -1.42 9.62 0.76
CA PHE A 230 -1.30 9.53 2.21
C PHE A 230 -2.00 10.72 2.90
N ASP A 231 -2.70 10.43 3.98
CA ASP A 231 -3.08 11.45 4.98
C ASP A 231 -1.91 11.60 5.96
N VAL A 232 -1.22 12.72 5.87
CA VAL A 232 -0.03 13.04 6.69
C VAL A 232 -0.37 13.82 7.96
N GLY A 233 -1.67 14.05 8.23
CA GLY A 233 -2.14 14.93 9.31
C GLY A 233 -1.73 16.40 9.06
N ARG A 234 -2.63 17.32 9.31
CA ARG A 234 -2.33 18.77 9.33
C ARG A 234 -2.15 19.21 10.76
#